data_ef873f9dfdc4b58d9ecb5dc7b38ae4d0
#
_entry.id   ef873f9dfdc4b58d9ecb5dc7b38ae4d0
#
_cell.length_a   1.000
_cell.length_b   1.000
_cell.length_c   1.000
_cell.angle_alpha   90.00
_cell.angle_beta   90.00
_cell.angle_gamma   90.00
#
_symmetry.space_group_name_H-M   'P 1'
#
loop_
_entity.id
_entity.type
_entity.pdbx_description
1 polymer ?
#
loop_
_entity_poly.entity_id
_entity_poly.type
_entity_poly.pdbx_seq_one_letter_code
_entity_poly.pdbx_strand_id
1 'polypeptide(L)'
;LRAELVEALLEVLRSPLPSPEVVLMPDFYLDHFVKFEGDLELLIRSIRETAERGGGNLPMSKQAIARGGNAANAAAALSRMGGRPYLVAKADDLGLWLLERRSGLKGEELRGVKVVGSQSMTVALEVYRDGDLVNIMINDPGPVRAFGPSDLDEGDLRP
;
A
#
# COMPACT_ATOMS: atom_id res chain seq x y z
N LEU A 1 12.55 -15.05 -39.24
CA LEU A 1 13.11 -14.43 -38.02
C LEU A 1 12.04 -13.80 -37.12
N ARG A 2 11.11 -12.97 -37.66
CA ARG A 2 10.05 -12.36 -36.83
C ARG A 2 8.99 -13.35 -36.35
N ALA A 3 8.59 -14.29 -37.19
CA ALA A 3 7.62 -15.33 -36.83
C ALA A 3 8.18 -16.33 -35.82
N GLU A 4 9.37 -16.77 -35.98
CA GLU A 4 10.09 -17.68 -35.08
C GLU A 4 10.30 -17.03 -33.69
N LEU A 5 10.62 -15.72 -33.65
CA LEU A 5 10.75 -14.98 -32.38
C LEU A 5 9.41 -14.83 -31.65
N VAL A 6 8.33 -14.58 -32.39
CA VAL A 6 6.99 -14.49 -31.82
C VAL A 6 6.53 -15.85 -31.28
N GLU A 7 6.83 -16.93 -31.99
CA GLU A 7 6.50 -18.28 -31.57
C GLU A 7 7.28 -18.70 -30.33
N ALA A 8 8.58 -18.42 -30.27
CA ALA A 8 9.42 -18.66 -29.10
C ALA A 8 8.96 -17.83 -27.87
N LEU A 9 8.56 -16.58 -28.07
CA LEU A 9 7.98 -15.73 -27.02
C LEU A 9 6.64 -16.29 -26.52
N LEU A 10 5.78 -16.75 -27.43
CA LEU A 10 4.50 -17.35 -27.06
C LEU A 10 4.69 -18.68 -26.31
N GLU A 11 5.70 -19.46 -26.65
CA GLU A 11 6.05 -20.70 -25.94
C GLU A 11 6.52 -20.39 -24.50
N VAL A 12 7.37 -19.39 -24.31
CA VAL A 12 7.81 -18.92 -22.98
C VAL A 12 6.61 -18.40 -22.16
N LEU A 13 5.72 -17.63 -22.78
CA LEU A 13 4.54 -17.09 -22.10
C LEU A 13 3.48 -18.17 -21.76
N ARG A 14 3.46 -19.28 -22.47
CA ARG A 14 2.58 -20.43 -22.20
C ARG A 14 3.18 -21.42 -21.22
N SER A 15 4.50 -21.37 -21.01
CA SER A 15 5.16 -22.21 -20.00
C SER A 15 4.73 -21.81 -18.60
N PRO A 16 4.45 -22.77 -17.71
CA PRO A 16 4.20 -22.46 -16.32
C PRO A 16 5.37 -21.65 -15.76
N LEU A 17 5.11 -20.43 -15.33
CA LEU A 17 6.13 -19.66 -14.60
C LEU A 17 6.49 -20.44 -13.33
N PRO A 18 7.78 -20.51 -12.96
CA PRO A 18 8.14 -21.03 -11.67
C PRO A 18 7.36 -20.24 -10.61
N SER A 19 6.83 -20.94 -9.62
CA SER A 19 6.17 -20.29 -8.49
C SER A 19 7.23 -19.90 -7.44
N PRO A 20 7.88 -18.74 -7.56
CA PRO A 20 8.95 -18.36 -6.66
C PRO A 20 8.40 -18.09 -5.26
N GLU A 21 9.13 -18.53 -4.26
CA GLU A 21 8.94 -18.11 -2.88
C GLU A 21 9.76 -16.84 -2.64
N VAL A 22 9.11 -15.79 -2.21
CA VAL A 22 9.73 -14.46 -2.06
C VAL A 22 9.34 -13.85 -0.73
N VAL A 23 10.34 -13.57 0.09
CA VAL A 23 10.13 -12.78 1.33
C VAL A 23 10.12 -11.30 0.98
N LEU A 24 9.09 -10.61 1.42
CA LEU A 24 8.88 -9.19 1.17
C LEU A 24 8.72 -8.47 2.51
N MET A 25 9.52 -7.43 2.74
CA MET A 25 9.55 -6.67 3.99
C MET A 25 10.06 -5.25 3.76
N PRO A 26 9.89 -4.31 4.68
CA PRO A 26 9.04 -4.35 5.86
C PRO A 26 7.76 -3.54 5.70
N ASP A 27 7.63 -2.76 4.60
CA ASP A 27 6.71 -1.65 4.54
C ASP A 27 5.28 -2.08 4.18
N PHE A 28 4.43 -1.85 5.18
CA PHE A 28 2.99 -1.86 5.03
C PHE A 28 2.42 -0.59 5.64
N TYR A 29 1.59 0.10 4.86
CA TYR A 29 0.90 1.33 5.25
C TYR A 29 -0.59 1.21 5.00
N LEU A 30 -1.39 1.94 5.76
CA LEU A 30 -2.72 2.32 5.36
C LEU A 30 -2.66 3.66 4.62
N ASP A 31 -3.04 3.65 3.34
CA ASP A 31 -3.14 4.86 2.54
C ASP A 31 -4.57 5.40 2.62
N HIS A 32 -4.72 6.57 3.23
CA HIS A 32 -5.97 7.30 3.30
C HIS A 32 -5.98 8.38 2.22
N PHE A 33 -6.67 8.11 1.15
CA PHE A 33 -6.87 9.06 0.06
C PHE A 33 -7.97 10.07 0.43
N VAL A 34 -7.64 11.34 0.33
CA VAL A 34 -8.56 12.45 0.52
C VAL A 34 -8.53 13.31 -0.73
N LYS A 35 -9.51 13.14 -1.60
CA LYS A 35 -9.62 13.94 -2.83
C LYS A 35 -10.54 15.14 -2.58
N PHE A 36 -9.98 16.34 -2.63
CA PHE A 36 -10.74 17.56 -2.53
C PHE A 36 -11.41 17.91 -3.88
N GLU A 37 -12.71 18.22 -3.86
CA GLU A 37 -13.49 18.54 -5.06
C GLU A 37 -13.39 20.02 -5.44
N GLY A 38 -12.17 20.57 -5.45
CA GLY A 38 -11.86 21.96 -5.79
C GLY A 38 -10.39 22.09 -6.16
N ASP A 39 -9.97 23.31 -6.38
CA ASP A 39 -8.57 23.64 -6.59
C ASP A 39 -7.82 23.92 -5.28
N LEU A 40 -6.49 24.00 -5.38
CA LEU A 40 -5.61 24.24 -4.24
C LEU A 40 -5.91 25.57 -3.54
N GLU A 41 -6.24 26.63 -4.28
CA GLU A 41 -6.54 27.94 -3.72
C GLU A 41 -7.85 27.93 -2.90
N LEU A 42 -8.85 27.21 -3.39
CA LEU A 42 -10.10 26.99 -2.66
C LEU A 42 -9.85 26.18 -1.38
N LEU A 43 -9.03 25.15 -1.45
CA LEU A 43 -8.68 24.33 -0.27
C LEU A 43 -7.98 25.20 0.79
N ILE A 44 -6.94 25.95 0.40
CA ILE A 44 -6.19 26.83 1.33
C ILE A 44 -7.12 27.85 1.99
N ARG A 45 -7.97 28.50 1.19
CA ARG A 45 -8.95 29.45 1.71
C ARG A 45 -9.92 28.80 2.69
N SER A 46 -10.48 27.64 2.34
CA SER A 46 -11.42 26.91 3.20
C SER A 46 -10.80 26.48 4.53
N ILE A 47 -9.54 26.04 4.51
CA ILE A 47 -8.78 25.72 5.72
C ILE A 47 -8.63 26.95 6.60
N ARG A 48 -8.22 28.10 6.04
CA ARG A 48 -8.01 29.36 6.76
C ARG A 48 -9.31 29.84 7.42
N GLU A 49 -10.39 29.95 6.64
CA GLU A 49 -11.69 30.37 7.13
C GLU A 49 -12.24 29.45 8.23
N THR A 50 -11.98 28.14 8.11
CA THR A 50 -12.39 27.16 9.14
C THR A 50 -11.57 27.33 10.41
N ALA A 51 -10.26 27.55 10.30
CA ALA A 51 -9.41 27.82 11.45
C ALA A 51 -9.75 29.13 12.16
N GLU A 52 -10.05 30.21 11.42
CA GLU A 52 -10.46 31.51 11.97
C GLU A 52 -11.78 31.43 12.77
N ARG A 53 -12.66 30.49 12.43
CA ARG A 53 -13.89 30.22 13.18
C ARG A 53 -13.66 29.31 14.40
N GLY A 54 -12.42 28.88 14.68
CA GLY A 54 -12.11 28.00 15.79
C GLY A 54 -12.27 26.50 15.46
N GLY A 55 -12.37 26.13 14.19
CA GLY A 55 -12.50 24.75 13.72
C GLY A 55 -13.80 24.47 12.97
N GLY A 56 -13.96 23.25 12.48
CA GLY A 56 -15.13 22.81 11.73
C GLY A 56 -14.82 21.76 10.67
N ASN A 57 -15.82 21.44 9.86
CA ASN A 57 -15.70 20.49 8.78
C ASN A 57 -15.31 21.19 7.47
N LEU A 58 -14.44 20.52 6.68
CA LEU A 58 -14.19 20.85 5.28
C LEU A 58 -15.07 19.93 4.44
N PRO A 59 -16.14 20.42 3.85
CA PRO A 59 -16.97 19.65 2.93
C PRO A 59 -16.24 19.44 1.59
N MET A 60 -16.87 18.76 0.64
CA MET A 60 -16.38 18.58 -0.73
C MET A 60 -15.12 17.70 -0.81
N SER A 61 -15.05 16.64 -0.01
CA SER A 61 -13.99 15.64 -0.16
C SER A 61 -14.55 14.23 -0.34
N LYS A 62 -13.93 13.48 -1.23
CA LYS A 62 -14.12 12.02 -1.33
C LYS A 62 -12.96 11.34 -0.64
N GLN A 63 -13.28 10.29 0.11
CA GLN A 63 -12.29 9.60 0.91
C GLN A 63 -12.34 8.10 0.64
N ALA A 64 -11.17 7.49 0.66
CA ALA A 64 -11.01 6.04 0.53
C ALA A 64 -9.81 5.58 1.37
N ILE A 65 -9.87 4.35 1.85
CA ILE A 65 -8.76 3.69 2.53
C ILE A 65 -8.34 2.49 1.68
N ALA A 66 -7.04 2.39 1.44
CA ALA A 66 -6.41 1.28 0.74
C ALA A 66 -5.18 0.79 1.50
N ARG A 67 -4.70 -0.37 1.11
CA ARG A 67 -3.37 -0.81 1.52
C ARG A 67 -2.32 -0.02 0.74
N GLY A 68 -1.24 0.33 1.41
CA GLY A 68 -0.05 0.92 0.83
C GLY A 68 1.21 0.16 1.27
N GLY A 69 2.36 0.73 0.93
CA GLY A 69 3.67 0.13 1.16
C GLY A 69 4.12 -0.76 0.01
N ASN A 70 5.41 -0.65 -0.35
CA ASN A 70 5.96 -1.36 -1.51
C ASN A 70 5.98 -2.87 -1.29
N ALA A 71 6.36 -3.33 -0.09
CA ALA A 71 6.40 -4.76 0.23
C ALA A 71 5.00 -5.39 0.14
N ALA A 72 3.98 -4.77 0.75
CA ALA A 72 2.61 -5.26 0.70
C ALA A 72 2.01 -5.23 -0.72
N ASN A 73 2.34 -4.19 -1.51
CA ASN A 73 1.91 -4.10 -2.90
C ASN A 73 2.58 -5.15 -3.78
N ALA A 74 3.88 -5.37 -3.62
CA ALA A 74 4.63 -6.39 -4.34
C ALA A 74 4.15 -7.80 -3.97
N ALA A 75 3.90 -8.08 -2.67
CA ALA A 75 3.35 -9.35 -2.23
C ALA A 75 2.00 -9.64 -2.89
N ALA A 76 1.08 -8.68 -2.88
CA ALA A 76 -0.22 -8.84 -3.51
C ALA A 76 -0.15 -9.00 -5.03
N ALA A 77 0.81 -8.36 -5.70
CA ALA A 77 1.03 -8.53 -7.13
C ALA A 77 1.58 -9.94 -7.43
N LEU A 78 2.59 -10.36 -6.67
CA LEU A 78 3.21 -11.68 -6.83
C LEU A 78 2.21 -12.82 -6.60
N SER A 79 1.38 -12.73 -5.55
CA SER A 79 0.32 -13.73 -5.28
C SER A 79 -0.66 -13.83 -6.44
N ARG A 80 -1.09 -12.69 -7.04
CA ARG A 80 -1.96 -12.68 -8.23
C ARG A 80 -1.33 -13.28 -9.48
N MET A 81 -0.01 -13.24 -9.57
CA MET A 81 0.75 -13.83 -10.67
C MET A 81 1.04 -15.33 -10.45
N GLY A 82 0.55 -15.93 -9.36
CA GLY A 82 0.76 -17.33 -9.02
C GLY A 82 2.08 -17.62 -8.30
N GLY A 83 2.81 -16.59 -7.86
CA GLY A 83 3.94 -16.73 -6.96
C GLY A 83 3.50 -16.97 -5.52
N ARG A 84 4.46 -17.28 -4.65
CA ARG A 84 4.25 -17.51 -3.21
C ARG A 84 4.98 -16.43 -2.39
N PRO A 85 4.37 -15.25 -2.20
CA PRO A 85 4.95 -14.23 -1.35
C PRO A 85 4.85 -14.62 0.12
N TYR A 86 5.82 -14.19 0.91
CA TYR A 86 5.79 -14.23 2.35
C TYR A 86 6.02 -12.81 2.86
N LEU A 87 4.96 -12.18 3.39
CA LEU A 87 5.03 -10.79 3.84
C LEU A 87 5.42 -10.73 5.31
N VAL A 88 6.55 -10.09 5.60
CA VAL A 88 6.97 -9.74 6.96
C VAL A 88 6.77 -8.25 7.17
N ALA A 89 5.82 -7.88 8.02
CA ALA A 89 5.44 -6.50 8.25
C ALA A 89 4.87 -6.32 9.67
N LYS A 90 4.67 -5.08 10.07
CA LYS A 90 3.91 -4.72 11.28
C LYS A 90 2.60 -4.09 10.88
N ALA A 91 1.50 -4.49 11.52
CA ALA A 91 0.16 -3.97 11.30
C ALA A 91 -0.60 -3.90 12.63
N ASP A 92 -1.57 -3.01 12.73
CA ASP A 92 -2.61 -3.13 13.75
C ASP A 92 -3.75 -4.06 13.27
N ASP A 93 -4.77 -4.25 14.08
CA ASP A 93 -5.91 -5.11 13.75
C ASP A 93 -6.64 -4.66 12.47
N LEU A 94 -6.76 -3.33 12.26
CA LEU A 94 -7.39 -2.79 11.05
C LEU A 94 -6.52 -3.05 9.80
N GLY A 95 -5.21 -2.86 9.95
CA GLY A 95 -4.25 -3.13 8.88
C GLY A 95 -4.23 -4.61 8.49
N LEU A 96 -4.19 -5.51 9.47
CA LEU A 96 -4.25 -6.94 9.20
C LEU A 96 -5.56 -7.33 8.52
N TRP A 97 -6.70 -6.83 9.01
CA TRP A 97 -8.01 -7.06 8.38
C TRP A 97 -8.02 -6.60 6.91
N LEU A 98 -7.42 -5.44 6.63
CA LEU A 98 -7.34 -4.92 5.27
C LEU A 98 -6.46 -5.79 4.36
N LEU A 99 -5.32 -6.28 4.88
CA LEU A 99 -4.47 -7.23 4.16
C LEU A 99 -5.25 -8.50 3.81
N GLU A 100 -5.91 -9.12 4.78
CA GLU A 100 -6.68 -10.36 4.57
C GLU A 100 -7.83 -10.19 3.57
N ARG A 101 -8.54 -9.05 3.62
CA ARG A 101 -9.78 -8.85 2.86
C ARG A 101 -9.58 -8.19 1.50
N ARG A 102 -8.52 -7.40 1.33
CA ARG A 102 -8.35 -6.53 0.17
C ARG A 102 -7.08 -6.79 -0.64
N SER A 103 -6.09 -7.50 -0.09
CA SER A 103 -4.84 -7.76 -0.81
C SER A 103 -4.92 -8.97 -1.75
N GLY A 104 -5.71 -9.96 -1.39
CA GLY A 104 -5.71 -11.29 -1.98
C GLY A 104 -4.72 -12.25 -1.32
N LEU A 105 -3.89 -11.77 -0.38
CA LEU A 105 -2.97 -12.57 0.42
C LEU A 105 -3.73 -13.42 1.44
N LYS A 106 -3.25 -14.63 1.73
CA LYS A 106 -3.94 -15.59 2.60
C LYS A 106 -2.97 -16.45 3.39
N GLY A 107 -3.40 -16.88 4.58
CA GLY A 107 -2.72 -17.92 5.36
C GLY A 107 -1.23 -17.68 5.52
N GLU A 108 -0.42 -18.60 5.00
CA GLU A 108 1.04 -18.56 5.11
C GLU A 108 1.67 -17.28 4.54
N GLU A 109 1.07 -16.67 3.51
CA GLU A 109 1.57 -15.43 2.92
C GLU A 109 1.58 -14.24 3.91
N LEU A 110 0.75 -14.29 4.95
CA LEU A 110 0.60 -13.26 5.99
C LEU A 110 1.14 -13.69 7.35
N ARG A 111 1.66 -14.92 7.51
CA ARG A 111 2.13 -15.43 8.81
C ARG A 111 3.24 -14.57 9.44
N GLY A 112 4.05 -13.90 8.61
CA GLY A 112 5.10 -12.96 9.06
C GLY A 112 4.58 -11.58 9.47
N VAL A 113 3.27 -11.32 9.37
CA VAL A 113 2.69 -10.03 9.79
C VAL A 113 2.50 -10.03 11.31
N LYS A 114 3.24 -9.15 11.99
CA LYS A 114 3.17 -9.00 13.45
C LYS A 114 2.14 -7.94 13.83
N VAL A 115 1.16 -8.34 14.64
CA VAL A 115 0.13 -7.40 15.12
C VAL A 115 0.70 -6.55 16.25
N VAL A 116 0.62 -5.24 16.10
CA VAL A 116 1.12 -4.23 17.04
C VAL A 116 0.05 -3.17 17.32
N GLY A 117 0.25 -2.36 18.36
CA GLY A 117 -0.77 -1.42 18.84
C GLY A 117 -0.94 -0.15 17.99
N SER A 118 -0.28 -0.04 16.84
CA SER A 118 -0.37 1.13 15.96
C SER A 118 -0.12 0.76 14.49
N GLN A 119 -0.53 1.63 13.58
CA GLN A 119 -0.41 1.43 12.14
C GLN A 119 0.43 2.53 11.50
N SER A 120 1.27 2.16 10.54
CA SER A 120 1.91 3.12 9.63
C SER A 120 0.86 3.65 8.65
N MET A 121 0.77 4.96 8.50
CA MET A 121 -0.29 5.60 7.72
C MET A 121 0.26 6.66 6.78
N THR A 122 -0.39 6.81 5.63
CA THR A 122 -0.21 7.92 4.71
C THR A 122 -1.56 8.56 4.44
N VAL A 123 -1.67 9.87 4.64
CA VAL A 123 -2.78 10.64 4.05
C VAL A 123 -2.31 11.18 2.71
N ALA A 124 -2.97 10.76 1.64
CA ALA A 124 -2.74 11.23 0.28
C ALA A 124 -3.81 12.27 -0.06
N LEU A 125 -3.48 13.53 0.11
CA LEU A 125 -4.36 14.64 -0.23
C LEU A 125 -4.22 14.94 -1.72
N GLU A 126 -5.29 14.70 -2.46
CA GLU A 126 -5.39 14.97 -3.90
C GLU A 126 -6.16 16.25 -4.15
N VAL A 127 -5.59 17.18 -4.89
CA VAL A 127 -6.20 18.47 -5.21
C VAL A 127 -5.77 18.95 -6.60
N TYR A 128 -6.62 19.68 -7.27
CA TYR A 128 -6.27 20.27 -8.57
C TYR A 128 -5.45 21.56 -8.40
N ARG A 129 -4.40 21.71 -9.20
CA ARG A 129 -3.61 22.93 -9.35
C ARG A 129 -3.37 23.19 -10.83
N ASP A 130 -3.79 24.34 -11.33
CA ASP A 130 -3.64 24.75 -12.74
C ASP A 130 -4.18 23.71 -13.75
N GLY A 131 -5.20 22.95 -13.36
CA GLY A 131 -5.81 21.88 -14.14
C GLY A 131 -5.20 20.48 -13.94
N ASP A 132 -4.04 20.39 -13.31
CA ASP A 132 -3.38 19.12 -12.99
C ASP A 132 -3.75 18.61 -11.60
N LEU A 133 -3.93 17.30 -11.47
CA LEU A 133 -4.12 16.65 -10.18
C LEU A 133 -2.76 16.49 -9.50
N VAL A 134 -2.58 17.16 -8.35
CA VAL A 134 -1.39 17.03 -7.51
C VAL A 134 -1.70 16.23 -6.26
N ASN A 135 -0.69 15.52 -5.75
CA ASN A 135 -0.80 14.66 -4.59
C ASN A 135 0.17 15.14 -3.51
N ILE A 136 -0.37 15.43 -2.33
CA ILE A 136 0.39 15.85 -1.14
C ILE A 136 0.33 14.71 -0.14
N MET A 137 1.49 14.12 0.15
CA MET A 137 1.61 12.97 1.06
C MET A 137 1.97 13.43 2.47
N ILE A 138 1.15 13.05 3.45
CA ILE A 138 1.42 13.28 4.87
C ILE A 138 1.61 11.91 5.49
N ASN A 139 2.86 11.62 5.90
CA ASN A 139 3.26 10.29 6.34
C ASN A 139 3.45 10.22 7.86
N ASP A 140 2.84 9.22 8.47
CA ASP A 140 3.23 8.70 9.78
C ASP A 140 3.86 7.32 9.58
N PRO A 141 5.19 7.19 9.70
CA PRO A 141 5.87 5.92 9.52
C PRO A 141 5.54 4.89 10.61
N GLY A 142 4.98 5.32 11.74
CA GLY A 142 4.53 4.42 12.80
C GLY A 142 5.50 3.27 13.11
N PRO A 143 5.00 2.03 13.22
CA PRO A 143 5.83 0.87 13.57
C PRO A 143 6.84 0.46 12.49
N VAL A 144 6.67 0.86 11.22
CA VAL A 144 7.66 0.58 10.16
C VAL A 144 8.98 1.27 10.45
N ARG A 145 8.97 2.46 11.06
CA ARG A 145 10.18 3.19 11.42
C ARG A 145 11.12 2.42 12.36
N ALA A 146 10.55 1.59 13.22
CA ALA A 146 11.26 0.78 14.19
C ALA A 146 11.45 -0.67 13.75
N PHE A 147 11.23 -0.97 12.47
CA PHE A 147 11.47 -2.31 11.94
C PHE A 147 12.96 -2.59 11.85
N GLY A 148 13.39 -3.75 12.35
CA GLY A 148 14.79 -4.14 12.38
C GLY A 148 15.01 -5.63 12.55
N PRO A 149 16.26 -6.10 12.70
CA PRO A 149 16.59 -7.53 12.82
C PRO A 149 15.84 -8.26 13.94
N SER A 150 15.50 -7.57 15.02
CA SER A 150 14.71 -8.14 16.13
C SER A 150 13.25 -8.45 15.76
N ASP A 151 12.79 -7.95 14.63
CA ASP A 151 11.45 -8.23 14.10
C ASP A 151 11.41 -9.46 13.20
N LEU A 152 12.56 -10.07 12.92
CA LEU A 152 12.69 -11.24 12.07
C LEU A 152 12.94 -12.48 12.93
N ASP A 153 12.21 -13.56 12.62
CA ASP A 153 12.46 -14.89 13.13
C ASP A 153 13.20 -15.73 12.07
N GLU A 154 13.92 -16.78 12.48
CA GLU A 154 14.62 -17.65 11.52
C GLU A 154 13.69 -18.23 10.45
N GLY A 155 12.43 -18.50 10.81
CA GLY A 155 11.39 -18.96 9.89
C GLY A 155 10.99 -17.94 8.84
N ASP A 156 11.17 -16.64 9.11
CA ASP A 156 10.81 -15.56 8.16
C ASP A 156 11.75 -15.51 6.93
N LEU A 157 12.96 -16.07 7.07
CA LEU A 157 13.96 -16.09 6.00
C LEU A 157 13.98 -17.40 5.22
N ARG A 158 13.15 -18.37 5.64
CA ARG A 158 13.02 -19.70 5.01
C ARG A 158 11.56 -20.11 5.00
N PRO A 159 10.69 -19.37 4.26
CA PRO A 159 9.27 -19.63 4.20
C PRO A 159 8.91 -20.95 3.50
#